data_f23f784b57884f68abba107762f1b94f
#
_entry.id   f23f784b57884f68abba107762f1b94f
#
_cell.length_a   1.000
_cell.length_b   1.000
_cell.length_c   1.000
_cell.angle_alpha   90.00
_cell.angle_beta   90.00
_cell.angle_gamma   90.00
#
_symmetry.space_group_name_H-M   'P 1'
#
loop_
_entity.id
_entity.type
_entity.pdbx_description
1 polymer ?
#
loop_
_entity_poly.entity_id
_entity_poly.type
_entity_poly.pdbx_seq_one_letter_code
_entity_poly.pdbx_strand_id
1 'polypeptide(L)'
;MHMGLSGEGLVDKRVWCIKTHYPERYGKTKFYAERCILLVRSPLDCITSLFNMVCSGTHDLSIAESDFSKFPNHWAEFIQQEISVWKDFHDFWLKAKVPVHVIRYEDIVLAPKPTLTELLKFILNVQ
;
A
#
# COMPACT_ATOMS: atom_id res chain seq x y z
N MET A 1 3.44 7.12 19.75
CA MET A 1 4.91 7.26 19.74
C MET A 1 5.26 8.07 18.48
N HIS A 2 5.72 9.31 18.64
CA HIS A 2 6.20 10.08 17.48
C HIS A 2 7.53 9.48 17.05
N MET A 3 7.61 9.00 15.81
CA MET A 3 8.83 8.44 15.22
C MET A 3 9.89 9.52 14.91
N GLY A 4 9.59 10.77 15.20
CA GLY A 4 10.51 11.88 15.04
C GLY A 4 10.81 12.31 13.60
N LEU A 5 10.03 11.81 12.64
CA LEU A 5 10.17 12.21 11.24
C LEU A 5 9.55 13.60 11.01
N SER A 6 10.30 14.47 10.34
CA SER A 6 9.79 15.78 9.97
C SER A 6 8.58 15.64 9.03
N GLY A 7 7.46 16.24 9.40
CA GLY A 7 6.21 16.16 8.63
C GLY A 7 5.29 15.00 8.99
N GLU A 8 5.65 14.14 9.94
CA GLU A 8 4.77 13.05 10.38
C GLU A 8 3.45 13.61 10.94
N GLY A 9 2.34 13.04 10.45
CA GLY A 9 0.98 13.46 10.83
C GLY A 9 0.47 14.73 10.11
N LEU A 10 1.27 15.37 9.27
CA LEU A 10 0.81 16.48 8.44
C LEU A 10 0.11 15.95 7.19
N VAL A 11 -1.07 16.50 6.90
CA VAL A 11 -1.91 16.11 5.75
C VAL A 11 -2.37 17.31 4.93
N ASP A 12 -1.58 18.37 4.90
CA ASP A 12 -1.87 19.63 4.21
C ASP A 12 -0.70 20.08 3.31
N LYS A 13 -0.80 21.30 2.74
CA LYS A 13 0.16 21.86 1.79
C LYS A 13 1.61 21.99 2.28
N ARG A 14 1.88 21.73 3.55
CA ARG A 14 3.24 21.72 4.12
C ARG A 14 4.03 20.46 3.78
N VAL A 15 3.36 19.42 3.27
CA VAL A 15 4.01 18.18 2.84
C VAL A 15 3.73 17.93 1.36
N TRP A 16 4.72 17.39 0.68
CA TRP A 16 4.65 17.11 -0.75
C TRP A 16 3.93 15.79 -1.06
N CYS A 17 4.04 14.81 -0.17
CA CYS A 17 3.45 13.49 -0.34
C CYS A 17 2.84 13.01 0.96
N ILE A 18 1.64 12.41 0.88
CA ILE A 18 0.93 11.81 1.99
C ILE A 18 0.82 10.32 1.71
N LYS A 19 1.40 9.48 2.58
CA LYS A 19 1.13 8.05 2.56
C LYS A 19 -0.20 7.79 3.27
N THR A 20 -1.09 7.05 2.63
CA THR A 20 -2.39 6.69 3.21
C THR A 20 -2.72 5.23 2.96
N HIS A 21 -3.52 4.66 3.86
CA HIS A 21 -4.20 3.39 3.70
C HIS A 21 -5.73 3.57 3.59
N TYR A 22 -6.17 4.81 3.33
CA TYR A 22 -7.59 5.11 3.17
C TYR A 22 -8.16 4.45 1.89
N PRO A 23 -9.37 3.91 1.89
CA PRO A 23 -10.40 3.88 2.94
C PRO A 23 -10.30 2.72 3.94
N GLU A 24 -9.14 2.11 4.04
CA GLU A 24 -8.89 1.01 4.94
C GLU A 24 -9.04 1.40 6.42
N ARG A 25 -8.95 0.43 7.29
CA ARG A 25 -9.22 0.37 8.75
C ARG A 25 -8.80 1.59 9.56
N TYR A 26 -7.81 2.36 9.13
CA TYR A 26 -7.21 3.46 9.91
C TYR A 26 -7.40 4.85 9.29
N GLY A 27 -7.99 4.94 8.12
CA GLY A 27 -8.09 6.17 7.36
C GLY A 27 -9.26 7.06 7.75
N LYS A 28 -9.24 7.65 8.94
CA LYS A 28 -10.30 8.59 9.38
C LYS A 28 -9.97 10.06 9.13
N THR A 29 -8.72 10.39 8.86
CA THR A 29 -8.30 11.77 8.66
C THR A 29 -8.61 12.20 7.23
N LYS A 30 -9.43 13.24 7.09
CA LYS A 30 -9.68 13.87 5.79
C LYS A 30 -8.43 14.60 5.34
N PHE A 31 -8.05 14.37 4.10
CA PHE A 31 -6.97 15.11 3.44
C PHE A 31 -7.39 15.46 2.02
N TYR A 32 -6.70 16.44 1.44
CA TYR A 32 -6.86 16.83 0.06
C TYR A 32 -5.64 16.38 -0.74
N ALA A 33 -5.88 15.76 -1.87
CA ALA A 33 -4.83 15.37 -2.80
C ALA A 33 -5.18 15.85 -4.22
N GLU A 34 -4.24 16.46 -4.90
CA GLU A 34 -4.39 16.91 -6.29
C GLU A 34 -4.16 15.75 -7.28
N ARG A 35 -3.39 14.76 -6.88
CA ARG A 35 -3.03 13.57 -7.66
C ARG A 35 -2.90 12.37 -6.74
N CYS A 36 -3.10 11.19 -7.29
CA CYS A 36 -2.93 9.94 -6.57
C CYS A 36 -1.87 9.08 -7.25
N ILE A 37 -0.98 8.51 -6.47
CA ILE A 37 -0.09 7.43 -6.88
C ILE A 37 -0.64 6.17 -6.24
N LEU A 38 -1.15 5.26 -7.05
CA LEU A 38 -1.66 3.98 -6.61
C LEU A 38 -0.60 2.91 -6.81
N LEU A 39 0.05 2.52 -5.73
CA LEU A 39 1.03 1.42 -5.74
C LEU A 39 0.30 0.09 -5.63
N VAL A 40 0.40 -0.71 -6.68
CA VAL A 40 -0.21 -2.04 -6.77
C VAL A 40 0.87 -3.10 -6.65
N ARG A 41 0.63 -4.11 -5.85
CA ARG A 41 1.46 -5.31 -5.75
C ARG A 41 0.56 -6.54 -5.84
N SER A 42 1.11 -7.67 -6.30
CA SER A 42 0.41 -8.95 -6.31
C SER A 42 -0.34 -9.20 -4.98
N PRO A 43 -1.67 -9.43 -5.01
CA PRO A 43 -2.42 -9.67 -3.79
C PRO A 43 -1.91 -10.88 -3.01
N LEU A 44 -1.43 -11.92 -3.69
CA LEU A 44 -0.86 -13.10 -3.04
C LEU A 44 0.37 -12.74 -2.21
N ASP A 45 1.27 -11.91 -2.77
CA ASP A 45 2.47 -11.48 -2.06
C ASP A 45 2.14 -10.49 -0.92
N CYS A 46 1.17 -9.60 -1.15
CA CYS A 46 0.73 -8.66 -0.12
C CYS A 46 0.12 -9.38 1.09
N ILE A 47 -0.79 -10.32 0.83
CA ILE A 47 -1.54 -11.04 1.87
C ILE A 47 -0.60 -11.93 2.67
N THR A 48 0.30 -12.65 1.98
CA THR A 48 1.31 -13.48 2.65
C THR A 48 2.26 -12.64 3.50
N SER A 49 2.72 -11.52 2.99
CA SER A 49 3.59 -10.59 3.74
C SER A 49 2.88 -10.01 4.96
N LEU A 50 1.62 -9.63 4.81
CA LEU A 50 0.80 -9.11 5.92
C LEU A 50 0.58 -10.18 6.99
N PHE A 51 0.28 -11.42 6.59
CA PHE A 51 0.11 -12.52 7.52
C PHE A 51 1.39 -12.79 8.31
N ASN A 52 2.54 -12.82 7.64
CA ASN A 52 3.84 -12.94 8.29
C ASN A 52 4.04 -11.84 9.35
N MET A 53 3.75 -10.59 9.01
CA MET A 53 3.87 -9.45 9.92
C MET A 53 2.92 -9.58 11.12
N VAL A 54 1.68 -9.99 10.89
CA VAL A 54 0.70 -10.18 11.97
C VAL A 54 1.12 -11.29 12.93
N CYS A 55 1.65 -12.39 12.41
CA CYS A 55 2.05 -13.54 13.22
C CYS A 55 3.41 -13.34 13.93
N SER A 56 4.35 -12.65 13.29
CA SER A 56 5.69 -12.41 13.86
C SER A 56 5.81 -11.12 14.68
N GLY A 57 4.86 -10.19 14.51
CA GLY A 57 4.92 -8.85 15.11
C GLY A 57 5.95 -7.92 14.51
N THR A 58 6.60 -8.31 13.40
CA THR A 58 7.65 -7.53 12.72
C THR A 58 7.61 -7.72 11.21
N HIS A 59 8.18 -6.78 10.46
CA HIS A 59 8.37 -6.88 9.01
C HIS A 59 9.62 -7.66 8.60
N ASP A 60 10.50 -7.95 9.54
CA ASP A 60 11.83 -8.52 9.26
C ASP A 60 11.88 -10.05 9.36
N LEU A 61 10.81 -10.67 9.91
CA LEU A 61 10.75 -12.10 10.11
C LEU A 61 9.58 -12.70 9.32
N SER A 62 9.83 -13.89 8.77
CA SER A 62 8.79 -14.75 8.20
C SER A 62 8.56 -15.93 9.10
N ILE A 63 7.30 -16.35 9.25
CA ILE A 63 6.97 -17.62 9.89
C ILE A 63 7.40 -18.79 9.00
N ALA A 64 7.66 -19.95 9.58
CA ALA A 64 8.02 -21.12 8.81
C ALA A 64 6.84 -21.59 7.94
N GLU A 65 7.12 -22.17 6.77
CA GLU A 65 6.10 -22.68 5.87
C GLU A 65 5.16 -23.70 6.57
N SER A 66 5.72 -24.49 7.47
CA SER A 66 4.95 -25.43 8.30
C SER A 66 3.93 -24.75 9.22
N ASP A 67 4.10 -23.48 9.56
CA ASP A 67 3.19 -22.77 10.46
C ASP A 67 1.86 -22.40 9.75
N PHE A 68 1.89 -22.16 8.44
CA PHE A 68 0.67 -21.99 7.65
C PHE A 68 -0.20 -23.26 7.70
N SER A 69 0.42 -24.43 7.70
CA SER A 69 -0.26 -25.72 7.77
C SER A 69 -0.82 -26.07 9.16
N LYS A 70 -0.30 -25.44 10.23
CA LYS A 70 -0.81 -25.64 11.59
C LYS A 70 -2.16 -24.98 11.82
N PHE A 71 -2.46 -23.90 11.09
CA PHE A 71 -3.68 -23.11 11.26
C PHE A 71 -4.39 -22.86 9.92
N PRO A 72 -4.78 -23.91 9.17
CA PRO A 72 -5.29 -23.76 7.80
C PRO A 72 -6.57 -22.94 7.73
N ASN A 73 -7.47 -23.07 8.72
CA ASN A 73 -8.71 -22.30 8.74
C ASN A 73 -8.47 -20.80 8.93
N HIS A 74 -7.58 -20.45 9.86
CA HIS A 74 -7.21 -19.04 10.09
C HIS A 74 -6.55 -18.43 8.86
N TRP A 75 -5.68 -19.19 8.20
CA TRP A 75 -5.06 -18.75 6.95
C TRP A 75 -6.09 -18.53 5.83
N ALA A 76 -7.02 -19.47 5.66
CA ALA A 76 -8.07 -19.35 4.65
C ALA A 76 -9.01 -18.17 4.91
N GLU A 77 -9.44 -17.97 6.16
CA GLU A 77 -10.27 -16.83 6.56
C GLU A 77 -9.53 -15.51 6.36
N PHE A 78 -8.25 -15.45 6.72
CA PHE A 78 -7.41 -14.27 6.52
C PHE A 78 -7.30 -13.89 5.04
N ILE A 79 -7.04 -14.86 4.15
CA ILE A 79 -6.99 -14.62 2.70
C ILE A 79 -8.32 -14.04 2.21
N GLN A 80 -9.46 -14.65 2.60
CA GLN A 80 -10.77 -14.17 2.14
C GLN A 80 -11.07 -12.75 2.58
N GLN A 81 -10.70 -12.38 3.80
CA GLN A 81 -10.87 -11.03 4.32
C GLN A 81 -9.95 -10.04 3.59
N GLU A 82 -8.67 -10.36 3.50
CA GLU A 82 -7.68 -9.43 2.97
C GLU A 82 -7.79 -9.24 1.45
N ILE A 83 -8.23 -10.25 0.69
CA ILE A 83 -8.47 -10.07 -0.75
C ILE A 83 -9.64 -9.08 -1.00
N SER A 84 -10.65 -9.09 -0.15
CA SER A 84 -11.74 -8.12 -0.24
C SER A 84 -11.26 -6.71 0.10
N VAL A 85 -10.47 -6.56 1.15
CA VAL A 85 -9.85 -5.27 1.52
C VAL A 85 -8.95 -4.77 0.39
N TRP A 86 -8.10 -5.62 -0.17
CA TRP A 86 -7.23 -5.30 -1.29
C TRP A 86 -8.03 -4.79 -2.50
N LYS A 87 -9.07 -5.52 -2.87
CA LYS A 87 -9.96 -5.15 -3.98
C LYS A 87 -10.64 -3.81 -3.73
N ASP A 88 -11.28 -3.63 -2.58
CA ASP A 88 -12.05 -2.43 -2.26
C ASP A 88 -11.17 -1.18 -2.18
N PHE A 89 -9.94 -1.32 -1.67
CA PHE A 89 -8.94 -0.26 -1.65
C PHE A 89 -8.59 0.19 -3.08
N HIS A 90 -8.28 -0.74 -3.96
CA HIS A 90 -7.91 -0.41 -5.34
C HIS A 90 -9.10 0.15 -6.13
N ASP A 91 -10.28 -0.44 -5.97
CA ASP A 91 -11.52 0.05 -6.58
C ASP A 91 -11.84 1.49 -6.17
N PHE A 92 -11.63 1.84 -4.91
CA PHE A 92 -11.83 3.20 -4.42
C PHE A 92 -10.91 4.20 -5.13
N TRP A 93 -9.60 3.92 -5.17
CA TRP A 93 -8.63 4.85 -5.75
C TRP A 93 -8.71 4.92 -7.27
N LEU A 94 -9.02 3.82 -7.96
CA LEU A 94 -9.23 3.82 -9.41
C LEU A 94 -10.47 4.64 -9.82
N LYS A 95 -11.43 4.82 -8.93
CA LYS A 95 -12.62 5.65 -9.13
C LYS A 95 -12.47 7.07 -8.56
N ALA A 96 -11.31 7.43 -8.04
CA ALA A 96 -11.07 8.75 -7.48
C ALA A 96 -11.24 9.85 -8.54
N LYS A 97 -11.76 11.01 -8.11
CA LYS A 97 -11.99 12.15 -9.01
C LYS A 97 -10.74 13.02 -9.21
N VAL A 98 -9.56 12.45 -9.03
CA VAL A 98 -8.27 13.09 -9.26
C VAL A 98 -7.47 12.25 -10.24
N PRO A 99 -6.47 12.81 -10.96
CA PRO A 99 -5.57 12.01 -11.77
C PRO A 99 -4.90 10.92 -10.94
N VAL A 100 -4.96 9.67 -11.43
CA VAL A 100 -4.37 8.50 -10.76
C VAL A 100 -3.28 7.92 -11.65
N HIS A 101 -2.08 7.80 -11.11
CA HIS A 101 -0.98 7.06 -11.73
C HIS A 101 -0.82 5.70 -11.04
N VAL A 102 -1.06 4.66 -11.78
CA VAL A 102 -0.89 3.30 -11.27
C VAL A 102 0.55 2.85 -11.50
N ILE A 103 1.19 2.40 -10.45
CA ILE A 103 2.55 1.88 -10.48
C ILE A 103 2.59 0.49 -9.86
N ARG A 104 3.21 -0.48 -10.53
CA ARG A 104 3.35 -1.82 -9.99
C ARG A 104 4.65 -1.93 -9.20
N TYR A 105 4.56 -2.57 -8.05
CA TYR A 105 5.74 -2.86 -7.23
C TYR A 105 6.79 -3.67 -8.01
N GLU A 106 6.32 -4.63 -8.78
CA GLU A 106 7.17 -5.50 -9.59
C GLU A 106 7.95 -4.70 -10.64
N ASP A 107 7.33 -3.67 -11.25
CA ASP A 107 7.98 -2.82 -12.24
C ASP A 107 9.04 -1.92 -11.59
N ILE A 108 8.82 -1.48 -10.36
CA ILE A 108 9.85 -0.74 -9.59
C ILE A 108 11.08 -1.63 -9.35
N VAL A 109 10.87 -2.91 -9.07
CA VAL A 109 11.97 -3.84 -8.79
C VAL A 109 12.71 -4.24 -10.06
N LEU A 110 11.97 -4.53 -11.14
CA LEU A 110 12.54 -5.07 -12.38
C LEU A 110 13.09 -3.97 -13.30
N ALA A 111 12.47 -2.82 -13.33
CA ALA A 111 12.81 -1.71 -14.22
C ALA A 111 12.70 -0.36 -13.49
N PRO A 112 13.49 -0.11 -12.42
CA PRO A 112 13.32 1.06 -11.56
C PRO A 112 13.47 2.39 -12.30
N LYS A 113 14.43 2.51 -13.18
CA LYS A 113 14.73 3.78 -13.87
C LYS A 113 13.56 4.27 -14.75
N PRO A 114 13.04 3.49 -15.73
CA PRO A 114 11.90 3.95 -16.51
C PRO A 114 10.66 4.15 -15.64
N THR A 115 10.37 3.23 -14.71
CA THR A 115 9.19 3.30 -13.83
C THR A 115 9.18 4.57 -12.99
N LEU A 116 10.30 4.90 -12.35
CA LEU A 116 10.41 6.12 -11.54
C LEU A 116 10.46 7.39 -12.41
N THR A 117 10.98 7.32 -13.64
CA THR A 117 10.95 8.45 -14.57
C THR A 117 9.50 8.83 -14.90
N GLU A 118 8.66 7.87 -15.26
CA GLU A 118 7.25 8.13 -15.55
C GLU A 118 6.47 8.61 -14.31
N LEU A 119 6.78 8.05 -13.15
CA LEU A 119 6.22 8.53 -11.88
C LEU A 119 6.58 10.00 -11.62
N LEU A 120 7.84 10.39 -11.79
CA LEU A 120 8.29 11.77 -11.60
C LEU A 120 7.66 12.72 -12.60
N LYS A 121 7.53 12.32 -13.88
CA LYS A 121 6.79 13.09 -14.87
C LYS A 121 5.35 13.36 -14.42
N PHE A 122 4.67 12.33 -13.95
CA PHE A 122 3.30 12.46 -13.44
C PHE A 122 3.22 13.41 -12.24
N ILE A 123 4.13 13.28 -11.26
CA ILE A 123 4.14 14.14 -10.07
C ILE A 123 4.41 15.60 -10.45
N LEU A 124 5.39 15.82 -11.30
CA LEU A 124 5.84 17.16 -11.71
C LEU A 124 4.98 17.76 -12.82
N ASN A 125 4.03 17.01 -13.37
CA ASN A 125 3.17 17.42 -14.48
C ASN A 125 3.97 17.86 -15.74
N VAL A 126 5.02 17.11 -16.06
CA VAL A 126 5.85 17.33 -17.25
C VAL A 126 5.64 16.17 -18.24
N GLN A 127 5.82 16.49 -19.55
CA GLN A 127 5.72 15.50 -20.64
C GLN A 127 7.05 14.80 -20.89
#